data_75d5e51b765d928c5a8f9d3ac9ea5bd9
#
_entry.id   75d5e51b765d928c5a8f9d3ac9ea5bd9
#
_cell.length_a   1.000
_cell.length_b   1.000
_cell.length_c   1.000
_cell.angle_alpha   90.00
_cell.angle_beta   90.00
_cell.angle_gamma   90.00
#
_symmetry.space_group_name_H-M   'P 1'
#
loop_
_entity.id
_entity.type
_entity.pdbx_description
1 polymer ?
#
loop_
_entity_poly.entity_id
_entity_poly.type
_entity_poly.pdbx_seq_one_letter_code
_entity_poly.pdbx_strand_id
1 'polypeptide(L)'
;MNNSLKKIWNVISSILVALVVLLALLLVGARVVGLQVFTVLSGSMEPTYHTGSLIYVKKVDPYTIKEGQPITFMLDENTVATHRVVGIVPDEEDPTVIRFRTKGDANEAEDGSLVHYKNVIGTPIFSIPYLGYIADYIQHPPGMYVAISAGAILL
;
A
#
# COMPACT_ATOMS: atom_id res chain seq x y z
N MET A 1 -16.76 33.67 -24.68
CA MET A 1 -15.93 33.42 -23.46
C MET A 1 -14.70 34.32 -23.56
N ASN A 2 -14.48 35.19 -22.57
CA ASN A 2 -13.36 36.14 -22.55
C ASN A 2 -12.00 35.41 -22.62
N ASN A 3 -11.00 35.99 -23.30
CA ASN A 3 -9.67 35.38 -23.48
C ASN A 3 -8.99 35.05 -22.14
N SER A 4 -9.23 35.86 -21.10
CA SER A 4 -8.74 35.57 -19.74
C SER A 4 -9.38 34.32 -19.13
N LEU A 5 -10.69 34.14 -19.32
CA LEU A 5 -11.40 32.93 -18.84
C LEU A 5 -10.92 31.67 -19.56
N LYS A 6 -10.65 31.75 -20.86
CA LYS A 6 -10.08 30.60 -21.61
C LYS A 6 -8.69 30.23 -21.09
N LYS A 7 -7.83 31.22 -20.81
CA LYS A 7 -6.49 30.96 -20.24
C LYS A 7 -6.58 30.29 -18.87
N ILE A 8 -7.44 30.81 -17.99
CA ILE A 8 -7.65 30.23 -16.65
C ILE A 8 -8.16 28.80 -16.77
N TRP A 9 -9.15 28.52 -17.61
CA TRP A 9 -9.68 27.19 -17.85
C TRP A 9 -8.60 26.22 -18.34
N ASN A 10 -7.79 26.63 -19.34
CA ASN A 10 -6.71 25.79 -19.86
C ASN A 10 -5.66 25.47 -18.81
N VAL A 11 -5.29 26.43 -17.95
CA VAL A 11 -4.32 26.19 -16.86
C VAL A 11 -4.90 25.21 -15.84
N ILE A 12 -6.15 25.41 -15.41
CA ILE A 12 -6.81 24.50 -14.44
C ILE A 12 -6.92 23.09 -15.02
N SER A 13 -7.39 22.97 -16.27
CA SER A 13 -7.51 21.67 -16.93
C SER A 13 -6.16 20.96 -17.07
N SER A 14 -5.11 21.68 -17.44
CA SER A 14 -3.76 21.12 -17.55
C SER A 14 -3.23 20.62 -16.21
N ILE A 15 -3.44 21.36 -15.12
CA ILE A 15 -3.06 20.94 -13.77
C ILE A 15 -3.85 19.69 -13.38
N LEU A 16 -5.15 19.66 -13.64
CA LEU A 16 -5.99 18.51 -13.31
C LEU A 16 -5.56 17.26 -14.08
N VAL A 17 -5.30 17.36 -15.37
CA VAL A 17 -4.78 16.27 -16.19
C VAL A 17 -3.43 15.80 -15.66
N ALA A 18 -2.51 16.70 -15.33
CA ALA A 18 -1.21 16.34 -14.76
C ALA A 18 -1.34 15.58 -13.44
N LEU A 19 -2.27 15.99 -12.55
CA LEU A 19 -2.55 15.30 -11.30
C LEU A 19 -3.12 13.89 -11.53
N VAL A 20 -4.05 13.75 -12.48
CA VAL A 20 -4.63 12.42 -12.84
C VAL A 20 -3.55 11.51 -13.40
N VAL A 21 -2.70 12.00 -14.29
CA VAL A 21 -1.58 11.23 -14.86
C VAL A 21 -0.59 10.83 -13.75
N LEU A 22 -0.24 11.75 -12.86
CA LEU A 22 0.64 11.45 -11.73
C LEU A 22 0.04 10.36 -10.83
N LEU A 23 -1.25 10.47 -10.50
CA LEU A 23 -1.95 9.47 -9.70
C LEU A 23 -1.97 8.10 -10.40
N ALA A 24 -2.24 8.07 -11.70
CA ALA A 24 -2.19 6.84 -12.49
C ALA A 24 -0.79 6.21 -12.47
N LEU A 25 0.26 7.01 -12.60
CA LEU A 25 1.65 6.54 -12.51
C LEU A 25 1.97 5.97 -11.12
N LEU A 26 1.50 6.60 -10.05
CA LEU A 26 1.71 6.11 -8.69
C LEU A 26 0.96 4.81 -8.41
N LEU A 27 -0.27 4.65 -8.90
CA LEU A 27 -1.09 3.48 -8.62
C LEU A 27 -0.82 2.30 -9.58
N VAL A 28 -0.69 2.59 -10.86
CA VAL A 28 -0.55 1.57 -11.92
C VAL A 28 0.91 1.36 -12.28
N GLY A 29 1.69 2.44 -12.44
CA GLY A 29 3.10 2.39 -12.81
C GLY A 29 3.95 1.61 -11.80
N ALA A 30 3.62 1.69 -10.50
CA ALA A 30 4.27 0.90 -9.47
C ALA A 30 4.17 -0.62 -9.75
N ARG A 31 3.03 -1.09 -10.25
CA ARG A 31 2.83 -2.50 -10.58
C ARG A 31 3.69 -2.94 -11.77
N VAL A 32 3.91 -2.05 -12.73
CA VAL A 32 4.75 -2.33 -13.91
C VAL A 32 6.22 -2.57 -13.51
N VAL A 33 6.70 -1.88 -12.47
CA VAL A 33 8.06 -2.09 -11.92
C VAL A 33 8.11 -3.18 -10.84
N GLY A 34 7.04 -3.97 -10.69
CA GLY A 34 6.99 -5.12 -9.78
C GLY A 34 6.71 -4.79 -8.33
N LEU A 35 6.22 -3.57 -8.01
CA LEU A 35 5.75 -3.21 -6.68
C LEU A 35 4.27 -3.54 -6.51
N GLN A 36 3.90 -4.00 -5.33
CA GLN A 36 2.50 -4.12 -4.92
C GLN A 36 2.14 -2.90 -4.07
N VAL A 37 0.91 -2.45 -4.20
CA VAL A 37 0.44 -1.22 -3.55
C VAL A 37 -0.75 -1.55 -2.66
N PHE A 38 -0.66 -1.16 -1.39
CA PHE A 38 -1.70 -1.40 -0.38
C PHE A 38 -2.04 -0.12 0.36
N THR A 39 -3.31 0.00 0.76
CA THR A 39 -3.78 1.05 1.66
C THR A 39 -3.66 0.60 3.11
N VAL A 40 -3.10 1.43 3.97
CA VAL A 40 -3.03 1.19 5.42
C VAL A 40 -4.39 1.52 6.03
N LEU A 41 -5.10 0.49 6.50
CA LEU A 41 -6.47 0.61 7.01
C LEU A 41 -6.54 0.77 8.54
N SER A 42 -5.48 0.41 9.27
CA SER A 42 -5.45 0.46 10.73
C SER A 42 -4.21 1.19 11.27
N GLY A 43 -4.27 1.58 12.54
CA GLY A 43 -3.15 2.26 13.22
C GLY A 43 -2.13 1.32 13.86
N SER A 44 -2.16 0.00 13.59
CA SER A 44 -1.25 -0.96 14.24
C SER A 44 0.24 -0.69 13.99
N MET A 45 0.57 0.00 12.92
CA MET A 45 1.93 0.37 12.55
C MET A 45 2.27 1.85 12.80
N GLU A 46 1.43 2.56 13.55
CA GLU A 46 1.77 3.92 13.99
C GLU A 46 3.03 3.91 14.88
N PRO A 47 3.89 4.91 14.79
CA PRO A 47 3.88 6.05 13.86
C PRO A 47 4.57 5.76 12.52
N THR A 48 5.03 4.55 12.26
CA THR A 48 5.82 4.19 11.05
C THR A 48 4.98 4.31 9.77
N TYR A 49 3.77 3.77 9.79
CA TYR A 49 2.81 3.87 8.68
C TYR A 49 1.47 4.36 9.23
N HIS A 50 1.09 5.58 8.84
CA HIS A 50 -0.16 6.20 9.28
C HIS A 50 -1.37 5.60 8.56
N THR A 51 -2.48 5.47 9.28
CA THR A 51 -3.77 5.10 8.67
C THR A 51 -4.09 6.02 7.49
N GLY A 52 -4.58 5.46 6.39
CA GLY A 52 -4.85 6.19 5.14
C GLY A 52 -3.62 6.42 4.28
N SER A 53 -2.44 5.94 4.66
CA SER A 53 -1.27 5.94 3.79
C SER A 53 -1.38 4.88 2.69
N LEU A 54 -0.72 5.15 1.57
CA LEU A 54 -0.47 4.16 0.54
C LEU A 54 0.95 3.63 0.72
N ILE A 55 1.12 2.30 0.89
CA ILE A 55 2.43 1.67 1.02
C ILE A 55 2.80 0.90 -0.25
N TYR A 56 4.07 0.99 -0.63
CA TYR A 56 4.64 0.30 -1.79
C TYR A 56 5.51 -0.84 -1.32
N VAL A 57 5.12 -2.05 -1.65
CA VAL A 57 5.71 -3.30 -1.16
C VAL A 57 6.50 -3.95 -2.29
N LYS A 58 7.77 -4.22 -2.02
CA LYS A 58 8.66 -4.95 -2.92
C LYS A 58 8.71 -6.41 -2.51
N LYS A 59 8.50 -7.31 -3.47
CA LYS A 59 8.71 -8.74 -3.24
C LYS A 59 10.19 -9.01 -2.93
N VAL A 60 10.45 -9.76 -1.88
CA VAL A 60 11.79 -10.16 -1.46
C VAL A 60 11.82 -11.67 -1.20
N ASP A 61 13.01 -12.26 -1.19
CA ASP A 61 13.18 -13.62 -0.68
C ASP A 61 12.95 -13.61 0.83
N PRO A 62 11.97 -14.36 1.38
CA PRO A 62 11.69 -14.40 2.81
C PRO A 62 12.90 -14.77 3.67
N TYR A 63 13.82 -15.58 3.16
CA TYR A 63 15.02 -15.97 3.87
C TYR A 63 16.07 -14.84 4.01
N THR A 64 15.88 -13.72 3.32
CA THR A 64 16.72 -12.51 3.46
C THR A 64 16.18 -11.51 4.47
N ILE A 65 14.97 -11.72 4.97
CA ILE A 65 14.31 -10.83 5.93
C ILE A 65 15.01 -10.95 7.29
N LYS A 66 15.16 -9.81 7.96
CA LYS A 66 15.80 -9.73 9.29
C LYS A 66 14.82 -9.20 10.33
N GLU A 67 15.12 -9.51 11.59
CA GLU A 67 14.43 -8.90 12.73
C GLU A 67 14.53 -7.35 12.64
N GLY A 68 13.46 -6.68 13.04
CA GLY A 68 13.32 -5.23 12.95
C GLY A 68 12.76 -4.72 11.61
N GLN A 69 12.71 -5.54 10.55
CA GLN A 69 12.14 -5.16 9.27
C GLN A 69 10.62 -5.31 9.28
N PRO A 70 9.86 -4.34 8.70
CA PRO A 70 8.45 -4.53 8.46
C PRO A 70 8.24 -5.48 7.28
N ILE A 71 7.26 -6.36 7.39
CA ILE A 71 6.81 -7.25 6.32
C ILE A 71 5.32 -7.08 6.08
N THR A 72 4.93 -7.22 4.82
CA THR A 72 3.52 -7.31 4.41
C THR A 72 3.23 -8.76 4.08
N PHE A 73 2.18 -9.31 4.64
CA PHE A 73 1.85 -10.72 4.56
C PHE A 73 0.35 -10.97 4.56
N MET A 74 -0.06 -12.13 4.08
CA MET A 74 -1.45 -12.59 4.09
C MET A 74 -1.78 -13.19 5.47
N LEU A 75 -2.80 -12.65 6.13
CA LEU A 75 -3.41 -13.25 7.33
C LEU A 75 -4.34 -14.40 6.96
N ASP A 76 -5.13 -14.19 5.91
CA ASP A 76 -6.04 -15.15 5.30
C ASP A 76 -6.15 -14.89 3.79
N GLU A 77 -7.06 -15.58 3.09
CA GLU A 77 -7.23 -15.47 1.64
C GLU A 77 -7.55 -14.04 1.14
N ASN A 78 -8.11 -13.19 1.99
CA ASN A 78 -8.61 -11.85 1.63
C ASN A 78 -8.00 -10.71 2.45
N THR A 79 -7.28 -11.04 3.52
CA THR A 79 -6.77 -10.04 4.48
C THR A 79 -5.25 -9.97 4.43
N VAL A 80 -4.75 -8.76 4.26
CA VAL A 80 -3.31 -8.44 4.26
C VAL A 80 -2.98 -7.57 5.47
N ALA A 81 -1.90 -7.90 6.15
CA ALA A 81 -1.35 -7.09 7.24
C ALA A 81 0.09 -6.66 6.94
N THR A 82 0.50 -5.60 7.59
CA THR A 82 1.91 -5.17 7.63
C THR A 82 2.29 -4.98 9.08
N HIS A 83 3.24 -5.79 9.56
CA HIS A 83 3.77 -5.70 10.92
C HIS A 83 5.30 -5.86 10.91
N ARG A 84 5.93 -5.54 12.03
CA ARG A 84 7.38 -5.65 12.19
C ARG A 84 7.77 -7.05 12.65
N VAL A 85 8.81 -7.61 12.04
CA VAL A 85 9.42 -8.87 12.48
C VAL A 85 10.14 -8.64 13.81
N VAL A 86 9.75 -9.37 14.83
CA VAL A 86 10.34 -9.34 16.18
C VAL A 86 11.05 -10.65 16.53
N GLY A 87 10.98 -11.64 15.65
CA GLY A 87 11.72 -12.89 15.77
C GLY A 87 11.56 -13.76 14.52
N ILE A 88 12.54 -14.60 14.27
CA ILE A 88 12.54 -15.61 13.20
C ILE A 88 12.77 -16.96 13.87
N VAL A 89 11.84 -17.88 13.65
CA VAL A 89 11.87 -19.19 14.27
C VAL A 89 11.74 -20.30 13.22
N PRO A 90 12.32 -21.47 13.44
CA PRO A 90 12.08 -22.62 12.58
C PRO A 90 10.62 -23.07 12.70
N ASP A 91 10.11 -23.70 11.66
CA ASP A 91 8.83 -24.37 11.70
C ASP A 91 8.90 -25.62 12.59
N GLU A 92 7.80 -25.96 13.28
CA GLU A 92 7.76 -27.10 14.19
C GLU A 92 7.83 -28.44 13.45
N GLU A 93 7.27 -28.53 12.24
CA GLU A 93 7.23 -29.76 11.45
C GLU A 93 8.46 -29.90 10.53
N ASP A 94 9.00 -28.80 10.03
CA ASP A 94 10.17 -28.77 9.15
C ASP A 94 11.13 -27.65 9.57
N PRO A 95 12.21 -27.96 10.32
CA PRO A 95 13.17 -26.95 10.77
C PRO A 95 13.92 -26.21 9.65
N THR A 96 13.83 -26.66 8.39
CA THR A 96 14.39 -25.93 7.23
C THR A 96 13.49 -24.79 6.76
N VAL A 97 12.25 -24.77 7.22
CA VAL A 97 11.25 -23.75 6.96
C VAL A 97 11.27 -22.70 8.07
N ILE A 98 11.13 -21.44 7.72
CA ILE A 98 11.08 -20.34 8.68
C ILE A 98 9.68 -19.78 8.84
N ARG A 99 9.39 -19.32 10.07
CA ARG A 99 8.23 -18.52 10.42
C ARG A 99 8.67 -17.22 11.10
N PHE A 100 7.85 -16.19 10.97
CA PHE A 100 8.12 -14.89 11.57
C PHE A 100 7.17 -14.65 12.74
N ARG A 101 7.73 -14.23 13.88
CA ARG A 101 6.98 -13.55 14.92
C ARG A 101 6.88 -12.11 14.54
N THR A 102 5.68 -11.57 14.55
CA THR A 102 5.40 -10.20 14.12
C THR A 102 4.67 -9.44 15.21
N LYS A 103 4.79 -8.11 15.13
CA LYS A 103 4.14 -7.18 16.04
C LYS A 103 3.88 -5.86 15.33
N GLY A 104 2.68 -5.29 15.50
CA GLY A 104 2.42 -3.92 15.10
C GLY A 104 3.19 -2.93 15.98
N ASP A 105 3.74 -1.88 15.40
CA ASP A 105 4.55 -0.90 16.13
C ASP A 105 3.80 -0.21 17.28
N ALA A 106 2.48 -0.01 17.10
CA ALA A 106 1.60 0.55 18.12
C ALA A 106 1.00 -0.49 19.07
N ASN A 107 1.20 -1.79 18.83
CA ASN A 107 0.62 -2.84 19.65
C ASN A 107 1.47 -3.10 20.90
N GLU A 108 0.84 -3.46 22.02
CA GLU A 108 1.56 -3.84 23.24
C GLU A 108 2.15 -5.27 23.15
N ALA A 109 1.40 -6.20 22.54
CA ALA A 109 1.77 -7.61 22.42
C ALA A 109 2.14 -7.97 20.98
N GLU A 110 2.89 -9.07 20.86
CA GLU A 110 3.14 -9.75 19.58
C GLU A 110 1.85 -10.34 19.01
N ASP A 111 1.83 -10.59 17.71
CA ASP A 111 0.69 -11.23 17.06
C ASP A 111 0.53 -12.68 17.57
N GLY A 112 -0.72 -13.11 17.72
CA GLY A 112 -1.01 -14.43 18.31
C GLY A 112 -0.66 -15.63 17.44
N SER A 113 -0.27 -15.42 16.19
CA SER A 113 0.09 -16.47 15.23
C SER A 113 1.39 -16.15 14.51
N LEU A 114 2.14 -17.21 14.18
CA LEU A 114 3.36 -17.11 13.39
C LEU A 114 3.04 -16.95 11.91
N VAL A 115 3.75 -16.07 11.24
CA VAL A 115 3.64 -15.87 9.78
C VAL A 115 4.54 -16.88 9.07
N HIS A 116 3.95 -17.79 8.31
CA HIS A 116 4.68 -18.71 7.47
C HIS A 116 5.36 -17.97 6.30
N TYR A 117 6.59 -18.36 5.91
CA TYR A 117 7.34 -17.67 4.85
C TYR A 117 6.58 -17.54 3.52
N LYS A 118 5.74 -18.53 3.17
CA LYS A 118 4.90 -18.51 1.96
C LYS A 118 3.82 -17.41 1.96
N ASN A 119 3.42 -16.96 3.16
CA ASN A 119 2.43 -15.92 3.30
C ASN A 119 3.03 -14.51 3.17
N VAL A 120 4.35 -14.39 3.15
CA VAL A 120 5.03 -13.11 2.98
C VAL A 120 4.87 -12.62 1.56
N ILE A 121 4.28 -11.44 1.39
CA ILE A 121 4.14 -10.74 0.11
C ILE A 121 5.45 -9.99 -0.21
N GLY A 122 6.02 -9.32 0.78
CA GLY A 122 7.25 -8.56 0.63
C GLY A 122 7.49 -7.58 1.76
N THR A 123 8.39 -6.62 1.53
CA THR A 123 8.71 -5.56 2.48
C THR A 123 8.29 -4.19 1.94
N PRO A 124 7.65 -3.34 2.76
CA PRO A 124 7.39 -1.95 2.38
C PRO A 124 8.70 -1.19 2.18
N ILE A 125 8.81 -0.48 1.07
CA ILE A 125 10.01 0.32 0.73
C ILE A 125 9.80 1.81 0.93
N PHE A 126 8.56 2.30 0.76
CA PHE A 126 8.16 3.66 1.11
C PHE A 126 6.64 3.77 1.23
N SER A 127 6.18 4.88 1.80
CA SER A 127 4.76 5.19 1.95
C SER A 127 4.45 6.64 1.57
N ILE A 128 3.22 6.88 1.10
CA ILE A 128 2.72 8.24 0.84
C ILE A 128 1.50 8.45 1.75
N PRO A 129 1.61 9.36 2.73
CA PRO A 129 0.51 9.68 3.63
C PRO A 129 -0.74 10.16 2.88
N TYR A 130 -1.92 9.81 3.37
CA TYR A 130 -3.23 10.22 2.88
C TYR A 130 -3.61 9.75 1.46
N LEU A 131 -2.66 9.32 0.63
CA LEU A 131 -2.93 8.89 -0.74
C LEU A 131 -3.77 7.61 -0.79
N GLY A 132 -3.71 6.79 0.26
CA GLY A 132 -4.55 5.60 0.41
C GLY A 132 -6.04 5.90 0.44
N TYR A 133 -6.46 7.00 1.08
CA TYR A 133 -7.87 7.41 1.07
C TYR A 133 -8.36 7.74 -0.33
N ILE A 134 -7.53 8.40 -1.14
CA ILE A 134 -7.86 8.70 -2.53
C ILE A 134 -7.92 7.41 -3.36
N ALA A 135 -6.94 6.54 -3.18
CA ALA A 135 -6.89 5.25 -3.87
C ALA A 135 -8.10 4.37 -3.53
N ASP A 136 -8.46 4.28 -2.26
CA ASP A 136 -9.62 3.53 -1.79
C ASP A 136 -10.93 4.11 -2.35
N TYR A 137 -11.10 5.44 -2.26
CA TYR A 137 -12.27 6.15 -2.80
C TYR A 137 -12.46 5.89 -4.30
N ILE A 138 -11.39 5.92 -5.09
CA ILE A 138 -11.47 5.71 -6.55
C ILE A 138 -11.77 4.23 -6.89
N GLN A 139 -11.36 3.30 -6.05
CA GLN A 139 -11.56 1.87 -6.29
C GLN A 139 -12.97 1.37 -5.90
N HIS A 140 -13.71 2.14 -5.10
CA HIS A 140 -15.04 1.75 -4.60
C HIS A 140 -16.13 2.75 -5.01
N PRO A 141 -17.40 2.31 -5.21
CA PRO A 141 -18.52 3.22 -5.38
C PRO A 141 -18.74 4.09 -4.12
N PRO A 142 -19.09 5.39 -4.25
CA PRO A 142 -19.38 6.11 -5.51
C PRO A 142 -18.17 6.70 -6.23
N GLY A 143 -16.98 6.71 -5.61
CA GLY A 143 -15.78 7.37 -6.12
C GLY A 143 -15.33 6.85 -7.48
N MET A 144 -15.47 5.53 -7.72
CA MET A 144 -15.18 4.93 -9.01
C MET A 144 -15.99 5.56 -10.15
N TYR A 145 -17.29 5.79 -9.94
CA TYR A 145 -18.14 6.43 -10.95
C TYR A 145 -17.75 7.90 -11.17
N VAL A 146 -17.39 8.60 -10.10
CA VAL A 146 -16.90 9.99 -10.19
C VAL A 146 -15.60 10.05 -10.99
N ALA A 147 -14.65 9.16 -10.73
CA ALA A 147 -13.38 9.11 -11.45
C ALA A 147 -13.55 8.79 -12.94
N ILE A 148 -14.41 7.82 -13.28
CA ILE A 148 -14.72 7.46 -14.67
C ILE A 148 -15.39 8.63 -15.39
N SER A 149 -16.39 9.28 -14.76
CA SER A 149 -17.10 10.41 -15.33
C SER A 149 -16.18 11.62 -15.56
N ALA A 150 -15.31 11.92 -14.60
CA ALA A 150 -14.31 12.98 -14.73
C ALA A 150 -13.32 12.69 -15.87
N GLY A 151 -12.84 11.46 -15.99
CA GLY A 151 -11.99 11.03 -17.09
C GLY A 151 -12.65 11.18 -18.46
N ALA A 152 -13.93 10.80 -18.59
CA ALA A 152 -14.68 10.94 -19.83
C ALA A 152 -14.95 12.41 -20.25
N ILE A 153 -15.03 13.33 -19.29
CA ILE A 153 -15.20 14.77 -19.56
C ILE A 153 -13.88 15.43 -20.01
N LEU A 154 -12.74 14.87 -19.58
CA LEU A 154 -11.41 15.39 -19.90
C LEU A 154 -10.86 14.92 -21.26
N LEU A 155 -11.44 13.87 -21.84
CA LEU A 155 -11.12 13.35 -23.18
C LEU A 155 -11.94 14.06 -24.26
#